data_998d3e58432f662f3f2f91cab011a833
#
_entry.id   998d3e58432f662f3f2f91cab011a833
#
_cell.length_a   1.000
_cell.length_b   1.000
_cell.length_c   1.000
_cell.angle_alpha   90.00
_cell.angle_beta   90.00
_cell.angle_gamma   90.00
#
_symmetry.space_group_name_H-M   'P 1'
#
loop_
_entity.id
_entity.type
_entity.pdbx_description
1 polymer ?
#
loop_
_entity_poly.entity_id
_entity_poly.type
_entity_poly.pdbx_seq_one_letter_code
_entity_poly.pdbx_strand_id
1 'polypeptide(L)'
;MGFFDKLFGGKAASETKFSGQKMTVMLPIDGKVIPLEQLPDETFASAIMGHGCGVETTGDTVYAPFDGTVTQVPESLHAVGMMSDDGIELLIHVGMDTVEMKGQGFTSLTKEGAKVKAGTPLLKVDLEAIRAAGHPTATALIVTNSDDLPEISVVANGDAAAGTPVFKFKK
;
A
#
# COMPACT_ATOMS: atom_id res chain seq x y z
N MET A 1 15.48 -24.20 7.90
CA MET A 1 15.21 -24.28 8.21
C MET A 1 14.81 -24.44 8.42
N GLY A 2 14.52 -24.52 8.40
CA GLY A 2 14.13 -24.75 8.76
C GLY A 2 13.39 -25.07 9.04
N PHE A 3 13.30 -25.72 9.06
CA PHE A 3 12.57 -26.04 9.38
C PHE A 3 12.17 -25.90 10.15
N PHE A 4 12.28 -25.96 10.43
CA PHE A 4 11.86 -25.77 11.08
C PHE A 4 11.71 -25.04 11.39
N ASP A 5 11.90 -24.98 11.24
CA ASP A 5 11.78 -24.21 11.23
C ASP A 5 11.10 -23.96 10.86
N LYS A 6 10.77 -24.50 10.38
CA LYS A 6 10.12 -24.36 10.06
C LYS A 6 9.28 -24.53 10.58
N LEU A 7 9.13 -25.04 10.74
CA LEU A 7 8.41 -25.15 11.51
C LEU A 7 8.00 -24.29 12.37
N PHE A 8 7.95 -23.56 12.54
CA PHE A 8 7.60 -22.66 13.25
C PHE A 8 6.68 -21.77 12.79
N GLY A 9 5.53 -21.92 12.84
CA GLY A 9 4.40 -21.27 12.41
C GLY A 9 4.55 -19.89 11.93
N GLY A 10 5.07 -19.06 12.64
CA GLY A 10 5.23 -17.68 12.22
C GLY A 10 6.05 -17.48 10.98
N LYS A 11 6.64 -18.51 10.52
CA LYS A 11 7.48 -18.41 9.37
C LYS A 11 6.79 -17.97 8.13
N ALA A 12 5.61 -18.51 7.86
CA ALA A 12 4.90 -18.11 6.67
C ALA A 12 4.62 -16.62 6.67
N ALA A 13 4.29 -16.09 7.85
CA ALA A 13 3.98 -14.66 7.97
C ALA A 13 5.22 -13.80 7.80
N SER A 14 6.41 -14.35 7.98
CA SER A 14 7.63 -13.59 7.86
C SER A 14 8.19 -13.57 6.44
N GLU A 15 7.61 -14.36 5.54
CA GLU A 15 8.06 -14.37 4.17
C GLU A 15 7.66 -13.08 3.46
N THR A 16 8.60 -12.52 2.73
CA THR A 16 8.36 -11.27 2.02
C THR A 16 8.39 -11.49 0.53
N LYS A 17 7.52 -10.77 -0.18
CA LYS A 17 7.44 -10.83 -1.63
C LYS A 17 8.65 -10.15 -2.30
N PHE A 18 9.19 -9.13 -1.63
CA PHE A 18 10.31 -8.35 -2.14
C PHE A 18 11.03 -7.69 -0.97
N SER A 19 12.14 -7.02 -1.26
CA SER A 19 12.93 -6.30 -0.24
C SER A 19 12.76 -4.80 -0.40
N GLY A 20 12.99 -4.05 0.67
CA GLY A 20 12.94 -2.60 0.64
C GLY A 20 14.24 -1.97 0.24
N GLN A 21 14.19 -0.68 -0.06
CA GLN A 21 15.33 0.17 -0.34
C GLN A 21 15.18 1.44 0.47
N LYS A 22 16.31 2.03 0.83
CA LYS A 22 16.33 3.24 1.65
C LYS A 22 15.66 4.39 0.92
N MET A 23 14.87 5.18 1.63
CA MET A 23 14.17 6.34 1.10
C MET A 23 13.47 6.04 -0.22
N THR A 24 12.80 4.88 -0.25
CA THR A 24 12.11 4.40 -1.44
C THR A 24 10.82 3.73 -1.01
N VAL A 25 9.75 3.99 -1.75
CA VAL A 25 8.47 3.31 -1.56
C VAL A 25 8.33 2.32 -2.72
N MET A 26 8.14 1.05 -2.37
CA MET A 26 7.88 0.01 -3.38
C MET A 26 6.39 -0.04 -3.66
N LEU A 27 6.02 -0.37 -4.88
CA LEU A 27 4.61 -0.54 -5.24
C LEU A 27 4.03 -1.65 -4.37
N PRO A 28 2.95 -1.39 -3.61
CA PRO A 28 2.44 -2.38 -2.66
C PRO A 28 1.46 -3.37 -3.26
N ILE A 29 0.99 -3.15 -4.49
CA ILE A 29 0.01 -4.03 -5.12
C ILE A 29 0.19 -3.96 -6.63
N ASP A 30 -0.01 -5.08 -7.29
CA ASP A 30 0.10 -5.14 -8.76
C ASP A 30 -0.94 -4.23 -9.40
N GLY A 31 -0.56 -3.53 -10.45
CA GLY A 31 -1.49 -2.70 -11.20
C GLY A 31 -0.78 -1.75 -12.13
N LYS A 32 -1.56 -0.83 -12.69
CA LYS A 32 -1.05 0.17 -13.60
C LYS A 32 -0.89 1.48 -12.83
N VAL A 33 0.34 1.98 -12.77
CA VAL A 33 0.63 3.24 -12.08
C VAL A 33 0.14 4.39 -12.97
N ILE A 34 -0.66 5.28 -12.37
CA ILE A 34 -1.24 6.42 -13.07
C ILE A 34 -0.95 7.68 -12.25
N PRO A 35 -0.99 8.85 -12.88
CA PRO A 35 -0.83 10.10 -12.14
C PRO A 35 -1.90 10.27 -11.09
N LEU A 36 -1.56 10.94 -9.99
CA LEU A 36 -2.47 11.15 -8.86
C LEU A 36 -3.77 11.82 -9.30
N GLU A 37 -3.66 12.81 -10.18
CA GLU A 37 -4.81 13.59 -10.62
C GLU A 37 -5.80 12.78 -11.46
N GLN A 38 -5.45 11.57 -11.88
CA GLN A 38 -6.36 10.71 -12.62
C GLN A 38 -7.21 9.84 -11.71
N LEU A 39 -6.99 9.88 -10.39
CA LEU A 39 -7.83 9.13 -9.47
C LEU A 39 -9.26 9.69 -9.48
N PRO A 40 -10.27 8.82 -9.46
CA PRO A 40 -11.67 9.25 -9.47
C PRO A 40 -12.17 9.66 -8.08
N ASP A 41 -11.38 10.46 -7.39
CA ASP A 41 -11.71 10.97 -6.06
C ASP A 41 -10.98 12.29 -5.88
N GLU A 42 -11.73 13.37 -5.76
CA GLU A 42 -11.19 14.72 -5.71
C GLU A 42 -10.24 14.93 -4.53
N THR A 43 -10.56 14.31 -3.39
CA THR A 43 -9.74 14.48 -2.20
C THR A 43 -8.30 13.98 -2.43
N PHE A 44 -8.15 12.87 -3.15
CA PHE A 44 -6.83 12.36 -3.49
C PHE A 44 -6.25 13.08 -4.70
N ALA A 45 -7.06 13.27 -5.74
CA ALA A 45 -6.57 13.83 -7.01
C ALA A 45 -6.03 15.24 -6.84
N SER A 46 -6.55 16.01 -5.89
CA SER A 46 -6.12 17.38 -5.65
C SER A 46 -4.82 17.48 -4.86
N ALA A 47 -4.30 16.35 -4.38
CA ALA A 47 -3.07 16.29 -3.57
C ALA A 47 -3.21 17.00 -2.22
N ILE A 48 -4.45 17.26 -1.78
CA ILE A 48 -4.65 17.96 -0.50
C ILE A 48 -4.19 17.10 0.68
N MET A 49 -4.19 15.78 0.54
CA MET A 49 -3.73 14.88 1.59
C MET A 49 -2.24 14.57 1.48
N GLY A 50 -1.60 14.93 0.38
CA GLY A 50 -0.19 14.69 0.15
C GLY A 50 0.06 14.32 -1.30
N HIS A 51 1.33 14.25 -1.67
CA HIS A 51 1.73 13.84 -3.01
C HIS A 51 1.77 12.32 -3.12
N GLY A 52 1.60 11.82 -4.32
CA GLY A 52 1.63 10.38 -4.53
C GLY A 52 1.23 10.03 -5.95
N CYS A 53 0.60 8.87 -6.08
CA CYS A 53 0.11 8.42 -7.39
C CYS A 53 -1.11 7.53 -7.19
N GLY A 54 -1.73 7.15 -8.30
CA GLY A 54 -2.78 6.16 -8.30
C GLY A 54 -2.29 4.85 -8.87
N VAL A 55 -3.06 3.80 -8.67
CA VAL A 55 -2.81 2.49 -9.26
C VAL A 55 -4.15 1.94 -9.73
N GLU A 56 -4.24 1.60 -11.01
CA GLU A 56 -5.38 0.83 -11.50
C GLU A 56 -5.11 -0.61 -11.09
N THR A 57 -5.78 -1.07 -10.05
CA THR A 57 -5.43 -2.26 -9.30
C THR A 57 -5.77 -3.54 -10.07
N THR A 58 -4.83 -4.46 -10.16
CA THR A 58 -5.07 -5.78 -10.75
C THR A 58 -4.75 -6.90 -9.77
N GLY A 59 -3.99 -6.62 -8.72
CA GLY A 59 -3.61 -7.63 -7.74
C GLY A 59 -4.63 -7.75 -6.63
N ASP A 60 -4.48 -8.79 -5.83
CA ASP A 60 -5.40 -9.10 -4.74
C ASP A 60 -4.75 -9.03 -3.35
N THR A 61 -3.51 -8.59 -3.27
CA THR A 61 -2.79 -8.53 -2.01
C THR A 61 -2.00 -7.24 -1.93
N VAL A 62 -2.14 -6.54 -0.80
CA VAL A 62 -1.34 -5.36 -0.48
C VAL A 62 -0.16 -5.83 0.35
N TYR A 63 1.05 -5.44 -0.06
CA TYR A 63 2.29 -5.76 0.64
C TYR A 63 2.89 -4.50 1.24
N ALA A 64 3.64 -4.65 2.33
CA ALA A 64 4.32 -3.51 2.93
C ALA A 64 5.30 -2.91 1.91
N PRO A 65 5.21 -1.59 1.67
CA PRO A 65 6.04 -0.93 0.63
C PRO A 65 7.46 -0.61 1.11
N PHE A 66 7.73 -0.81 2.39
CA PHE A 66 9.04 -0.53 3.00
C PHE A 66 9.07 -1.21 4.36
N ASP A 67 10.27 -1.24 4.95
CA ASP A 67 10.41 -1.67 6.35
C ASP A 67 9.85 -0.56 7.24
N GLY A 68 9.00 -0.92 8.17
CA GLY A 68 8.42 0.09 9.04
C GLY A 68 7.35 -0.46 9.96
N THR A 69 6.49 0.44 10.40
CA THR A 69 5.45 0.14 11.38
C THR A 69 4.08 0.45 10.79
N VAL A 70 3.12 -0.45 11.01
CA VAL A 70 1.73 -0.22 10.64
C VAL A 70 1.15 0.76 11.65
N THR A 71 0.72 1.93 11.18
CA THR A 71 0.23 2.99 12.07
C THR A 71 -1.29 3.03 12.15
N GLN A 72 -1.98 2.50 11.14
CA GLN A 72 -3.43 2.60 11.11
C GLN A 72 -4.02 1.47 10.28
N VAL A 73 -5.04 0.81 10.84
CA VAL A 73 -5.87 -0.16 10.12
C VAL A 73 -7.31 0.17 10.52
N PRO A 74 -8.06 0.90 9.68
CA PRO A 74 -9.45 1.23 10.02
C PRO A 74 -10.31 -0.02 10.08
N GLU A 75 -11.42 0.07 10.80
CA GLU A 75 -12.34 -1.07 10.94
C GLU A 75 -12.89 -1.53 9.60
N SER A 76 -13.02 -0.62 8.66
CA SER A 76 -13.50 -0.94 7.32
C SER A 76 -12.47 -1.62 6.43
N LEU A 77 -11.22 -1.75 6.91
CA LEU A 77 -10.16 -2.55 6.29
C LEU A 77 -9.76 -2.14 4.88
N HIS A 78 -10.24 -1.01 4.38
CA HIS A 78 -10.00 -0.59 3.00
C HIS A 78 -8.69 0.17 2.82
N ALA A 79 -7.98 0.43 3.90
CA ALA A 79 -6.77 1.23 3.87
C ALA A 79 -5.78 0.74 4.93
N VAL A 80 -4.50 1.05 4.70
CA VAL A 80 -3.44 0.78 5.68
C VAL A 80 -2.53 2.01 5.69
N GLY A 81 -2.27 2.52 6.89
CA GLY A 81 -1.28 3.58 7.09
C GLY A 81 0.01 2.97 7.61
N MET A 82 1.14 3.46 7.13
CA MET A 82 2.45 2.98 7.56
C MET A 82 3.44 4.13 7.71
N MET A 83 4.39 3.94 8.62
CA MET A 83 5.54 4.84 8.78
C MET A 83 6.79 4.03 8.53
N SER A 84 7.60 4.43 7.56
CA SER A 84 8.84 3.72 7.29
C SER A 84 9.87 4.01 8.37
N ASP A 85 10.88 3.15 8.47
CA ASP A 85 12.00 3.39 9.36
C ASP A 85 12.77 4.64 8.96
N ASP A 86 12.62 5.10 7.71
CA ASP A 86 13.25 6.30 7.18
C ASP A 86 12.40 7.57 7.39
N GLY A 87 11.20 7.43 7.94
CA GLY A 87 10.34 8.59 8.22
C GLY A 87 9.31 8.91 7.15
N ILE A 88 9.06 8.03 6.21
CA ILE A 88 8.03 8.21 5.18
C ILE A 88 6.69 7.76 5.74
N GLU A 89 5.68 8.64 5.70
CA GLU A 89 4.34 8.32 6.16
C GLU A 89 3.47 8.08 4.93
N LEU A 90 2.98 6.86 4.78
CA LEU A 90 2.25 6.46 3.58
C LEU A 90 0.87 5.95 3.92
N LEU A 91 -0.13 6.39 3.14
CA LEU A 91 -1.48 5.84 3.17
C LEU A 91 -1.68 5.02 1.90
N ILE A 92 -2.11 3.77 2.07
CA ILE A 92 -2.49 2.90 0.97
C ILE A 92 -4.00 2.73 1.07
N HIS A 93 -4.74 3.31 0.13
CA HIS A 93 -6.21 3.34 0.18
C HIS A 93 -6.74 2.57 -1.02
N VAL A 94 -7.35 1.42 -0.78
CA VAL A 94 -7.77 0.51 -1.85
C VAL A 94 -9.22 0.78 -2.23
N GLY A 95 -9.42 1.11 -3.50
CA GLY A 95 -10.73 1.46 -4.02
C GLY A 95 -11.14 2.86 -3.62
N MET A 96 -12.22 3.35 -4.23
CA MET A 96 -12.76 4.67 -3.92
C MET A 96 -14.08 4.47 -3.22
N ASP A 97 -14.31 5.22 -2.13
CA ASP A 97 -15.51 5.11 -1.29
C ASP A 97 -15.72 3.72 -0.68
N THR A 98 -14.68 2.91 -0.65
CA THR A 98 -14.75 1.54 -0.16
C THR A 98 -14.95 1.44 1.36
N VAL A 99 -14.81 2.55 2.07
CA VAL A 99 -15.20 2.62 3.48
C VAL A 99 -16.66 2.18 3.65
N GLU A 100 -17.50 2.42 2.65
CA GLU A 100 -18.91 2.07 2.69
C GLU A 100 -19.16 0.57 2.65
N MET A 101 -18.17 -0.22 2.28
CA MET A 101 -18.30 -1.68 2.24
C MET A 101 -18.19 -2.31 3.63
N LYS A 102 -17.77 -1.53 4.63
CA LYS A 102 -17.72 -1.95 6.04
C LYS A 102 -16.91 -3.23 6.24
N GLY A 103 -15.80 -3.33 5.51
CA GLY A 103 -14.87 -4.46 5.64
C GLY A 103 -15.16 -5.63 4.72
N GLN A 104 -16.29 -5.64 4.04
CA GLN A 104 -16.57 -6.72 3.10
C GLN A 104 -15.65 -6.58 1.89
N GLY A 105 -15.07 -7.70 1.47
CA GLY A 105 -14.13 -7.72 0.36
C GLY A 105 -12.69 -7.49 0.80
N PHE A 106 -12.45 -7.33 2.09
CA PHE A 106 -11.11 -7.11 2.62
C PHE A 106 -10.83 -8.05 3.78
N THR A 107 -9.59 -8.54 3.86
CA THR A 107 -9.13 -9.36 4.99
C THR A 107 -7.81 -8.80 5.46
N SER A 108 -7.77 -8.33 6.70
CA SER A 108 -6.53 -7.79 7.26
C SER A 108 -5.60 -8.92 7.68
N LEU A 109 -4.34 -8.79 7.31
CA LEU A 109 -3.27 -9.73 7.68
C LEU A 109 -2.31 -9.10 8.68
N THR A 110 -2.63 -7.87 9.13
CA THR A 110 -1.78 -7.13 10.04
C THR A 110 -2.64 -6.36 11.03
N LYS A 111 -1.99 -5.62 11.94
CA LYS A 111 -2.69 -4.79 12.92
C LYS A 111 -1.86 -3.56 13.23
N GLU A 112 -2.50 -2.57 13.83
CA GLU A 112 -1.81 -1.35 14.25
C GLU A 112 -0.69 -1.71 15.22
N GLY A 113 0.45 -1.06 15.04
CA GLY A 113 1.62 -1.27 15.88
C GLY A 113 2.55 -2.36 15.39
N ALA A 114 2.16 -3.13 14.37
CA ALA A 114 3.01 -4.21 13.88
C ALA A 114 4.24 -3.66 13.18
N LYS A 115 5.40 -4.23 13.49
CA LYS A 115 6.64 -3.95 12.76
C LYS A 115 6.72 -4.96 11.63
N VAL A 116 6.92 -4.47 10.42
CA VAL A 116 6.94 -5.34 9.24
C VAL A 116 8.10 -4.98 8.34
N LYS A 117 8.52 -5.95 7.55
CA LYS A 117 9.52 -5.75 6.51
C LYS A 117 8.82 -5.52 5.19
N ALA A 118 9.50 -4.80 4.29
CA ALA A 118 8.98 -4.62 2.93
C ALA A 118 8.61 -5.97 2.35
N GLY A 119 7.48 -6.01 1.64
CA GLY A 119 7.02 -7.24 1.00
C GLY A 119 6.19 -8.15 1.88
N THR A 120 5.98 -7.80 3.15
CA THR A 120 5.11 -8.57 4.04
C THR A 120 3.65 -8.35 3.62
N PRO A 121 2.85 -9.43 3.44
CA PRO A 121 1.43 -9.26 3.10
C PRO A 121 0.69 -8.54 4.23
N LEU A 122 -0.08 -7.53 3.89
CA LEU A 122 -0.82 -6.71 4.86
C LEU A 122 -2.33 -6.87 4.73
N LEU A 123 -2.84 -7.07 3.52
CA LEU A 123 -4.26 -7.00 3.27
C LEU A 123 -4.60 -7.83 2.03
N LYS A 124 -5.65 -8.64 2.13
CA LYS A 124 -6.21 -9.33 0.97
C LYS A 124 -7.40 -8.54 0.48
N VAL A 125 -7.53 -8.42 -0.83
CA VAL A 125 -8.53 -7.59 -1.48
C VAL A 125 -9.29 -8.42 -2.49
N ASP A 126 -10.63 -8.33 -2.44
CA ASP A 126 -11.49 -8.96 -3.42
C ASP A 126 -11.98 -7.88 -4.38
N LEU A 127 -11.30 -7.74 -5.51
CA LEU A 127 -11.64 -6.69 -6.48
C LEU A 127 -13.04 -6.88 -7.08
N GLU A 128 -13.48 -8.14 -7.22
CA GLU A 128 -14.82 -8.40 -7.74
C GLU A 128 -15.88 -7.87 -6.77
N ALA A 129 -15.66 -8.03 -5.47
CA ALA A 129 -16.59 -7.52 -4.47
C ALA A 129 -16.68 -6.00 -4.53
N ILE A 130 -15.54 -5.33 -4.77
CA ILE A 130 -15.51 -3.88 -4.88
C ILE A 130 -16.32 -3.43 -6.10
N ARG A 131 -16.11 -4.09 -7.23
CA ARG A 131 -16.85 -3.78 -8.45
C ARG A 131 -18.34 -4.05 -8.27
N ALA A 132 -18.68 -5.17 -7.64
CA ALA A 132 -20.08 -5.55 -7.42
C ALA A 132 -20.78 -4.53 -6.53
N ALA A 133 -20.05 -3.89 -5.62
CA ALA A 133 -20.59 -2.85 -4.76
C ALA A 133 -20.71 -1.50 -5.46
N GLY A 134 -20.21 -1.40 -6.71
CA GLY A 134 -20.32 -0.18 -7.48
C GLY A 134 -19.20 0.83 -7.27
N HIS A 135 -18.08 0.38 -6.70
CA HIS A 135 -16.96 1.28 -6.41
C HIS A 135 -15.81 1.08 -7.38
N PRO A 136 -15.10 2.17 -7.72
CA PRO A 136 -13.85 2.03 -8.47
C PRO A 136 -12.82 1.24 -7.68
N THR A 137 -12.00 0.47 -8.39
CA THR A 137 -10.98 -0.38 -7.76
C THR A 137 -9.62 0.29 -7.67
N ALA A 138 -9.47 1.53 -8.13
CA ALA A 138 -8.20 2.23 -8.10
C ALA A 138 -7.69 2.36 -6.67
N THR A 139 -6.39 2.24 -6.50
CA THR A 139 -5.72 2.40 -5.20
C THR A 139 -5.01 3.74 -5.17
N ALA A 140 -5.13 4.46 -4.06
CA ALA A 140 -4.40 5.71 -3.86
C ALA A 140 -3.19 5.43 -2.98
N LEU A 141 -2.02 5.91 -3.42
CA LEU A 141 -0.79 5.85 -2.65
C LEU A 141 -0.39 7.28 -2.33
N ILE A 142 -0.51 7.66 -1.07
CA ILE A 142 -0.34 9.05 -0.65
C ILE A 142 0.75 9.14 0.41
N VAL A 143 1.78 9.96 0.15
CA VAL A 143 2.79 10.28 1.16
C VAL A 143 2.24 11.47 1.95
N THR A 144 1.66 11.18 3.10
CA THR A 144 0.91 12.18 3.86
C THR A 144 1.79 13.23 4.52
N ASN A 145 3.08 12.94 4.69
CA ASN A 145 4.03 13.92 5.22
C ASN A 145 4.98 14.42 4.13
N SER A 146 4.53 14.44 2.87
CA SER A 146 5.41 14.80 1.75
C SER A 146 6.01 16.20 1.89
N ASP A 147 5.33 17.12 2.58
CA ASP A 147 5.84 18.47 2.78
C ASP A 147 7.04 18.51 3.72
N ASP A 148 7.23 17.48 4.53
CA ASP A 148 8.32 17.39 5.50
C ASP A 148 9.49 16.58 4.99
N LEU A 149 9.41 16.07 3.77
CA LEU A 149 10.42 15.19 3.20
C LEU A 149 11.12 15.87 2.02
N PRO A 150 12.28 15.34 1.63
CA PRO A 150 12.90 15.81 0.37
C PRO A 150 11.95 15.60 -0.80
N GLU A 151 12.26 16.25 -1.90
CA GLU A 151 11.42 16.18 -3.09
C GLU A 151 11.16 14.74 -3.50
N ILE A 152 9.89 14.44 -3.76
CA ILE A 152 9.45 13.11 -4.16
C ILE A 152 9.46 13.00 -5.69
N SER A 153 9.89 11.85 -6.19
CA SER A 153 9.82 11.54 -7.62
C SER A 153 9.03 10.25 -7.80
N VAL A 154 8.07 10.28 -8.71
CA VAL A 154 7.34 9.08 -9.10
C VAL A 154 8.15 8.41 -10.20
N VAL A 155 8.71 7.24 -9.91
CA VAL A 155 9.68 6.59 -10.80
C VAL A 155 9.11 5.39 -11.54
N ALA A 156 7.84 5.07 -11.33
CA ALA A 156 7.15 4.01 -12.07
C ALA A 156 6.01 4.60 -12.87
N ASN A 157 5.66 3.95 -13.97
CA ASN A 157 4.62 4.42 -14.87
C ASN A 157 4.10 3.22 -15.65
N GLY A 158 2.77 3.10 -15.77
CA GLY A 158 2.17 1.98 -16.49
C GLY A 158 2.15 0.71 -15.66
N ASP A 159 2.00 -0.41 -16.35
CA ASP A 159 1.86 -1.71 -15.68
C ASP A 159 3.11 -2.04 -14.88
N ALA A 160 2.92 -2.44 -13.64
CA ALA A 160 4.01 -2.78 -12.74
C ALA A 160 3.56 -3.81 -11.71
N ALA A 161 4.50 -4.60 -11.25
CA ALA A 161 4.25 -5.60 -10.22
C ALA A 161 4.60 -5.02 -8.85
N ALA A 162 3.96 -5.53 -7.81
CA ALA A 162 4.33 -5.19 -6.44
C ALA A 162 5.83 -5.41 -6.26
N GLY A 163 6.48 -4.48 -5.58
CA GLY A 163 7.93 -4.54 -5.39
C GLY A 163 8.73 -3.69 -6.37
N THR A 164 8.06 -3.13 -7.37
CA THR A 164 8.70 -2.16 -8.27
C THR A 164 8.83 -0.84 -7.51
N PRO A 165 10.00 -0.18 -7.52
CA PRO A 165 10.10 1.14 -6.89
C PRO A 165 9.12 2.12 -7.54
N VAL A 166 8.30 2.79 -6.73
CA VAL A 166 7.30 3.72 -7.24
C VAL A 166 7.61 5.16 -6.84
N PHE A 167 8.12 5.38 -5.63
CA PHE A 167 8.56 6.71 -5.21
C PHE A 167 10.00 6.65 -4.73
N LYS A 168 10.78 7.67 -5.11
CA LYS A 168 12.10 7.90 -4.53
C LYS A 168 12.17 9.32 -4.03
N PHE A 169 12.96 9.55 -3.00
CA PHE A 169 13.08 10.85 -2.39
C PHE A 169 14.49 11.35 -2.59
N LYS A 170 14.58 12.61 -2.98
CA LYS A 170 15.86 13.27 -3.19
C LYS A 170 16.53 13.45 -1.83
N LYS A 171 17.83 13.17 -1.78
CA LYS A 171 18.56 13.32 -0.52
C LYS A 171 18.79 14.78 -0.18
#